data_2aacc0abf59fff4c92a64507c8d2aae8
#
_entry.id   2aacc0abf59fff4c92a64507c8d2aae8
#
_cell.length_a   1.000
_cell.length_b   1.000
_cell.length_c   1.000
_cell.angle_alpha   90.00
_cell.angle_beta   90.00
_cell.angle_gamma   90.00
#
_symmetry.space_group_name_H-M   'P 1'
#
loop_
_entity.id
_entity.type
_entity.pdbx_description
1 polymer ?
#
loop_
_entity_poly.entity_id
_entity_poly.type
_entity_poly.pdbx_seq_one_letter_code
_entity_poly.pdbx_strand_id
1 'polypeptide(L)'
;NYTMLHRDYVSSAHDYAKSMEILRKWPGVSRSETGIYAESEGTWIATVLTQQHPDLAFAILTSPPVVSGRQQMTLAATNYLTAAGAPDAVKQLIPRITSLGTQRMGLAYADFDAAKYRRSLTMPLLINYGVKDTAMPVEQGARLLIKAANQAGNTNVTLRYYDANHQLRTGSNQTVPGLPLEPHYTHDLEDWINVVTSGTGANGWATPMIAGTQPNQTVAAPLKTPPALVKSMGVIVGAIAVCLLCALLAM
;
A
#
# COMPACT_ATOMS: atom_id res chain seq x y z
N ASN A 1 -15.53 9.16 10.88
CA ASN A 1 -15.79 9.58 9.49
C ASN A 1 -14.49 9.55 8.71
N TYR A 2 -14.28 8.46 7.97
CA TYR A 2 -13.13 8.28 7.09
C TYR A 2 -13.38 9.08 5.79
N THR A 3 -12.72 10.20 5.63
CA THR A 3 -12.82 11.04 4.42
C THR A 3 -11.44 11.18 3.77
N MET A 4 -11.41 11.61 2.49
CA MET A 4 -10.15 11.88 1.77
C MET A 4 -9.23 12.87 2.51
N LEU A 5 -9.79 13.76 3.31
CA LEU A 5 -9.05 14.79 4.07
C LEU A 5 -8.69 14.33 5.50
N HIS A 6 -9.46 13.41 6.07
CA HIS A 6 -9.27 12.96 7.46
C HIS A 6 -9.11 11.45 7.46
N ARG A 7 -7.87 10.99 7.33
CA ARG A 7 -7.48 9.57 7.37
C ARG A 7 -6.64 9.34 8.60
N ASP A 8 -7.26 8.77 9.62
CA ASP A 8 -6.58 8.33 10.83
C ASP A 8 -6.47 6.80 10.82
N TYR A 9 -5.32 6.31 10.38
CA TYR A 9 -5.06 4.87 10.28
C TYR A 9 -5.00 4.19 11.64
N VAL A 10 -4.59 4.92 12.69
CA VAL A 10 -4.52 4.38 14.05
C VAL A 10 -5.93 4.22 14.63
N SER A 11 -6.77 5.24 14.49
CA SER A 11 -8.18 5.17 14.89
C SER A 11 -8.93 4.10 14.09
N SER A 12 -8.69 4.01 12.79
CA SER A 12 -9.29 2.97 11.95
C SER A 12 -8.87 1.57 12.39
N ALA A 13 -7.59 1.35 12.73
CA ALA A 13 -7.13 0.07 13.25
C ALA A 13 -7.83 -0.31 14.57
N HIS A 14 -8.07 0.66 15.44
CA HIS A 14 -8.83 0.43 16.68
C HIS A 14 -10.28 0.01 16.42
N ASP A 15 -10.95 0.59 15.42
CA ASP A 15 -12.32 0.20 15.06
C ASP A 15 -12.35 -1.20 14.42
N TYR A 16 -11.37 -1.56 13.60
CA TYR A 16 -11.22 -2.94 13.10
C TYR A 16 -10.91 -3.94 14.23
N ALA A 17 -10.12 -3.55 15.24
CA ALA A 17 -9.87 -4.37 16.42
C ALA A 17 -11.17 -4.70 17.16
N LYS A 18 -12.06 -3.72 17.33
CA LYS A 18 -13.39 -3.97 17.93
C LYS A 18 -14.21 -4.96 17.10
N SER A 19 -14.21 -4.81 15.78
CA SER A 19 -14.92 -5.73 14.88
C SER A 19 -14.35 -7.14 14.97
N MET A 20 -13.02 -7.28 15.01
CA MET A 20 -12.33 -8.55 15.22
C MET A 20 -12.73 -9.21 16.55
N GLU A 21 -12.75 -8.47 17.64
CA GLU A 21 -13.14 -9.01 18.96
C GLU A 21 -14.62 -9.42 19.02
N ILE A 22 -15.49 -8.77 18.24
CA ILE A 22 -16.89 -9.22 18.05
C ILE A 22 -16.91 -10.53 17.27
N LEU A 23 -16.19 -10.62 16.14
CA LEU A 23 -16.10 -11.82 15.33
C LEU A 23 -15.60 -13.02 16.15
N ARG A 24 -14.57 -12.84 16.95
CA ARG A 24 -13.96 -13.87 17.82
C ARG A 24 -14.91 -14.45 18.86
N LYS A 25 -16.05 -13.79 19.11
CA LYS A 25 -17.10 -14.25 20.04
C LYS A 25 -18.22 -15.03 19.35
N TRP A 26 -18.21 -15.10 18.01
CA TRP A 26 -19.24 -15.81 17.28
C TRP A 26 -19.08 -17.33 17.40
N PRO A 27 -20.19 -18.07 17.48
CA PRO A 27 -20.12 -19.53 17.52
C PRO A 27 -19.40 -20.08 16.27
N GLY A 28 -18.47 -20.99 16.49
CA GLY A 28 -17.68 -21.63 15.41
C GLY A 28 -16.48 -20.82 14.93
N VAL A 29 -16.23 -19.61 15.44
CA VAL A 29 -15.03 -18.84 15.13
C VAL A 29 -13.93 -19.15 16.14
N SER A 30 -12.79 -19.64 15.65
CA SER A 30 -11.59 -19.87 16.46
C SER A 30 -10.78 -18.59 16.59
N ARG A 31 -10.47 -18.20 17.84
CA ARG A 31 -9.61 -17.05 18.11
C ARG A 31 -8.20 -17.24 17.52
N SER A 32 -7.67 -18.45 17.61
CA SER A 32 -6.34 -18.81 17.12
C SER A 32 -6.26 -18.93 15.59
N GLU A 33 -7.39 -18.86 14.89
CA GLU A 33 -7.48 -18.92 13.42
C GLU A 33 -8.01 -17.61 12.82
N THR A 34 -8.20 -16.58 13.65
CA THR A 34 -8.65 -15.26 13.19
C THR A 34 -7.47 -14.44 12.71
N GLY A 35 -7.46 -14.11 11.43
CA GLY A 35 -6.43 -13.26 10.78
C GLY A 35 -7.01 -11.97 10.22
N ILE A 36 -6.19 -11.25 9.45
CA ILE A 36 -6.61 -10.04 8.74
C ILE A 36 -6.29 -10.14 7.26
N TYR A 37 -7.26 -9.75 6.42
CA TYR A 37 -7.07 -9.47 5.00
C TYR A 37 -7.21 -7.98 4.76
N ALA A 38 -6.30 -7.41 4.00
CA ALA A 38 -6.34 -6.01 3.63
C ALA A 38 -5.82 -5.77 2.22
N GLU A 39 -6.39 -4.79 1.53
CA GLU A 39 -6.05 -4.43 0.16
C GLU A 39 -5.64 -2.96 0.08
N SER A 40 -4.66 -2.66 -0.77
CA SER A 40 -4.22 -1.30 -1.09
C SER A 40 -3.93 -0.49 0.19
N GLU A 41 -4.45 0.73 0.29
CA GLU A 41 -4.30 1.61 1.47
C GLU A 41 -4.76 0.94 2.78
N GLY A 42 -5.73 0.02 2.72
CA GLY A 42 -6.18 -0.76 3.88
C GLY A 42 -5.07 -1.56 4.55
N THR A 43 -4.00 -1.90 3.82
CA THR A 43 -2.84 -2.60 4.37
C THR A 43 -2.05 -1.76 5.38
N TRP A 44 -2.12 -0.43 5.31
CA TRP A 44 -1.58 0.44 6.36
C TRP A 44 -2.36 0.32 7.66
N ILE A 45 -3.70 0.22 7.57
CA ILE A 45 -4.54 -0.04 8.74
C ILE A 45 -4.21 -1.42 9.32
N ALA A 46 -4.07 -2.44 8.46
CA ALA A 46 -3.71 -3.79 8.87
C ALA A 46 -2.36 -3.84 9.60
N THR A 47 -1.34 -3.14 9.11
CA THR A 47 -0.02 -3.12 9.77
C THR A 47 -0.04 -2.36 11.11
N VAL A 48 -0.89 -1.36 11.27
CA VAL A 48 -1.15 -0.75 12.58
C VAL A 48 -1.85 -1.74 13.51
N LEU A 49 -2.87 -2.44 13.00
CA LEU A 49 -3.61 -3.45 13.76
C LEU A 49 -2.70 -4.59 14.23
N THR A 50 -1.80 -5.11 13.38
CA THR A 50 -0.86 -6.18 13.78
C THR A 50 0.10 -5.75 14.89
N GLN A 51 0.42 -4.46 15.01
CA GLN A 51 1.19 -3.92 16.14
C GLN A 51 0.39 -3.96 17.44
N GLN A 52 -0.91 -3.70 17.37
CA GLN A 52 -1.81 -3.69 18.52
C GLN A 52 -2.23 -5.11 18.92
N HIS A 53 -2.32 -6.01 17.94
CA HIS A 53 -2.80 -7.38 18.08
C HIS A 53 -1.83 -8.39 17.45
N PRO A 54 -0.67 -8.66 18.09
CA PRO A 54 0.30 -9.64 17.60
C PRO A 54 -0.23 -11.09 17.70
N ASP A 55 -1.39 -11.29 18.31
CA ASP A 55 -2.11 -12.56 18.43
C ASP A 55 -3.01 -12.90 17.24
N LEU A 56 -2.91 -12.13 16.15
CA LEU A 56 -3.52 -12.49 14.88
C LEU A 56 -2.89 -13.77 14.31
N ALA A 57 -3.72 -14.70 13.85
CA ALA A 57 -3.27 -15.96 13.28
C ALA A 57 -2.45 -15.77 12.00
N PHE A 58 -2.79 -14.78 11.19
CA PHE A 58 -2.12 -14.43 9.94
C PHE A 58 -2.45 -13.01 9.48
N ALA A 59 -1.67 -12.52 8.53
CA ALA A 59 -1.95 -11.30 7.80
C ALA A 59 -1.83 -11.51 6.29
N ILE A 60 -2.79 -10.99 5.52
CA ILE A 60 -2.80 -11.04 4.06
C ILE A 60 -2.83 -9.60 3.56
N LEU A 61 -1.79 -9.21 2.83
CA LEU A 61 -1.60 -7.88 2.29
C LEU A 61 -1.63 -7.94 0.76
N THR A 62 -2.69 -7.42 0.15
CA THR A 62 -2.88 -7.39 -1.30
C THR A 62 -2.61 -6.00 -1.83
N SER A 63 -1.72 -5.89 -2.81
CA SER A 63 -1.26 -4.64 -3.43
C SER A 63 -0.87 -3.55 -2.40
N PRO A 64 -0.05 -3.88 -1.38
CA PRO A 64 0.25 -2.97 -0.29
C PRO A 64 1.14 -1.79 -0.72
N PRO A 65 0.76 -0.53 -0.42
CA PRO A 65 1.65 0.60 -0.49
C PRO A 65 2.63 0.56 0.69
N VAL A 66 3.91 0.45 0.40
CA VAL A 66 4.97 0.32 1.42
C VAL A 66 5.83 1.56 1.58
N VAL A 67 5.65 2.52 0.70
CA VAL A 67 6.31 3.83 0.74
C VAL A 67 5.34 4.89 1.26
N SER A 68 5.81 6.10 1.54
CA SER A 68 4.89 7.17 1.96
C SER A 68 3.87 7.47 0.86
N GLY A 69 2.67 7.94 1.25
CA GLY A 69 1.64 8.32 0.28
C GLY A 69 2.12 9.31 -0.77
N ARG A 70 3.04 10.20 -0.40
CA ARG A 70 3.70 11.14 -1.30
C ARG A 70 4.52 10.44 -2.40
N GLN A 71 5.31 9.44 -2.05
CA GLN A 71 6.05 8.62 -3.02
C GLN A 71 5.09 7.81 -3.89
N GLN A 72 4.04 7.28 -3.27
CA GLN A 72 2.99 6.51 -3.97
C GLN A 72 2.26 7.37 -5.02
N MET A 73 1.82 8.58 -4.63
CA MET A 73 1.20 9.52 -5.56
C MET A 73 2.12 9.92 -6.71
N THR A 74 3.41 10.12 -6.41
CA THR A 74 4.41 10.43 -7.43
C THR A 74 4.54 9.30 -8.45
N LEU A 75 4.63 8.06 -7.98
CA LEU A 75 4.74 6.88 -8.85
C LEU A 75 3.50 6.75 -9.74
N ALA A 76 2.32 6.73 -9.13
CA ALA A 76 1.05 6.54 -9.84
C ALA A 76 0.82 7.65 -10.89
N ALA A 77 1.05 8.92 -10.53
CA ALA A 77 0.89 10.04 -11.46
C ALA A 77 1.91 9.99 -12.60
N THR A 78 3.16 9.63 -12.33
CA THR A 78 4.19 9.49 -13.35
C THR A 78 3.85 8.38 -14.33
N ASN A 79 3.41 7.21 -13.83
CA ASN A 79 3.02 6.07 -14.67
C ASN A 79 1.79 6.40 -15.51
N TYR A 80 0.79 7.06 -14.93
CA TYR A 80 -0.40 7.53 -15.63
C TYR A 80 -0.03 8.48 -16.79
N LEU A 81 0.78 9.49 -16.52
CA LEU A 81 1.24 10.45 -17.53
C LEU A 81 2.08 9.77 -18.61
N THR A 82 2.88 8.76 -18.24
CA THR A 82 3.65 7.98 -19.22
C THR A 82 2.73 7.19 -20.15
N ALA A 83 1.70 6.54 -19.59
CA ALA A 83 0.70 5.82 -20.38
C ALA A 83 -0.13 6.76 -21.29
N ALA A 84 -0.36 8.00 -20.85
CA ALA A 84 -1.02 9.04 -21.64
C ALA A 84 -0.11 9.71 -22.69
N GLY A 85 1.16 9.31 -22.80
CA GLY A 85 2.11 9.90 -23.76
C GLY A 85 2.58 11.31 -23.41
N ALA A 86 2.50 11.72 -22.14
CA ALA A 86 2.90 13.05 -21.72
C ALA A 86 4.42 13.30 -21.91
N PRO A 87 4.83 14.52 -22.32
CA PRO A 87 6.23 14.88 -22.46
C PRO A 87 7.02 14.72 -21.14
N ASP A 88 8.30 14.39 -21.22
CA ASP A 88 9.16 14.20 -20.05
C ASP A 88 9.24 15.43 -19.13
N ALA A 89 9.21 16.64 -19.71
CA ALA A 89 9.17 17.88 -18.95
C ALA A 89 7.97 17.97 -18.00
N VAL A 90 6.80 17.45 -18.41
CA VAL A 90 5.59 17.40 -17.58
C VAL A 90 5.76 16.35 -16.48
N LYS A 91 6.27 15.17 -16.82
CA LYS A 91 6.51 14.08 -15.84
C LYS A 91 7.49 14.50 -14.75
N GLN A 92 8.53 15.27 -15.07
CA GLN A 92 9.51 15.79 -14.12
C GLN A 92 8.94 16.80 -13.12
N LEU A 93 7.78 17.40 -13.39
CA LEU A 93 7.10 18.27 -12.42
C LEU A 93 6.45 17.48 -11.28
N ILE A 94 6.06 16.23 -11.51
CA ILE A 94 5.30 15.43 -10.52
C ILE A 94 6.05 15.28 -9.19
N PRO A 95 7.33 14.86 -9.15
CA PRO A 95 8.07 14.77 -7.89
C PRO A 95 8.20 16.12 -7.16
N ARG A 96 8.23 17.23 -7.91
CA ARG A 96 8.28 18.58 -7.34
C ARG A 96 6.95 18.95 -6.69
N ILE A 97 5.84 18.72 -7.40
CA ILE A 97 4.50 19.03 -6.90
C ILE A 97 4.18 18.18 -5.66
N THR A 98 4.44 16.87 -5.71
CA THR A 98 4.19 15.95 -4.61
C THR A 98 5.12 16.17 -3.41
N SER A 99 6.26 16.87 -3.60
CA SER A 99 7.15 17.27 -2.50
C SER A 99 6.70 18.57 -1.79
N LEU A 100 5.67 19.25 -2.28
CA LEU A 100 5.13 20.44 -1.62
C LEU A 100 4.52 20.07 -0.27
N GLY A 101 4.67 20.96 0.71
CA GLY A 101 4.10 20.76 2.04
C GLY A 101 2.58 20.73 2.01
N THR A 102 2.02 19.55 2.22
CA THR A 102 0.57 19.31 2.23
C THR A 102 0.01 19.17 3.65
N GLN A 103 0.86 19.21 4.68
CA GLN A 103 0.45 19.01 6.08
C GLN A 103 -0.65 19.98 6.54
N ARG A 104 -0.63 21.23 6.06
CA ARG A 104 -1.68 22.22 6.36
C ARG A 104 -2.98 21.97 5.58
N MET A 105 -2.97 21.11 4.57
CA MET A 105 -4.14 20.75 3.77
C MET A 105 -4.84 19.48 4.29
N GLY A 106 -4.38 18.90 5.42
CA GLY A 106 -5.00 17.72 6.04
C GLY A 106 -4.82 16.42 5.26
N LEU A 107 -3.86 16.34 4.32
CA LEU A 107 -3.59 15.11 3.58
C LEU A 107 -2.74 14.14 4.42
N ALA A 108 -3.34 13.52 5.42
CA ALA A 108 -2.70 12.53 6.28
C ALA A 108 -2.08 11.35 5.49
N TYR A 109 -2.71 10.98 4.37
CA TYR A 109 -2.19 9.99 3.44
C TYR A 109 -0.76 10.30 2.97
N ALA A 110 -0.47 11.55 2.63
CA ALA A 110 0.79 11.93 1.98
C ALA A 110 2.03 11.59 2.82
N ASP A 111 1.93 11.76 4.13
CA ASP A 111 3.06 11.69 5.07
C ASP A 111 2.94 10.54 6.08
N PHE A 112 2.02 9.62 5.88
CA PHE A 112 1.92 8.43 6.75
C PHE A 112 3.22 7.61 6.70
N ASP A 113 3.78 7.34 7.86
CA ASP A 113 5.00 6.55 8.00
C ASP A 113 4.68 5.05 8.14
N ALA A 114 4.44 4.40 7.02
CA ALA A 114 4.20 2.96 6.97
C ALA A 114 5.42 2.14 7.47
N ALA A 115 6.63 2.69 7.43
CA ALA A 115 7.83 1.98 7.86
C ALA A 115 7.83 1.71 9.37
N LYS A 116 7.19 2.58 10.15
CA LYS A 116 7.04 2.45 11.60
C LYS A 116 6.35 1.14 12.01
N TYR A 117 5.38 0.69 11.22
CA TYR A 117 4.51 -0.45 11.55
C TYR A 117 4.93 -1.78 10.93
N ARG A 118 5.79 -1.77 9.90
CA ARG A 118 6.20 -3.00 9.20
C ARG A 118 6.88 -4.06 10.09
N ARG A 119 7.51 -3.64 11.18
CA ARG A 119 8.16 -4.57 12.13
C ARG A 119 7.19 -5.36 13.00
N SER A 120 5.90 -5.08 12.91
CA SER A 120 4.85 -5.82 13.63
C SER A 120 4.34 -7.05 12.87
N LEU A 121 4.84 -7.30 11.66
CA LEU A 121 4.46 -8.45 10.83
C LEU A 121 5.17 -9.72 11.31
N THR A 122 4.82 -10.17 12.51
CA THR A 122 5.45 -11.33 13.19
C THR A 122 4.70 -12.65 12.97
N MET A 123 3.45 -12.59 12.48
CA MET A 123 2.58 -13.73 12.16
C MET A 123 2.81 -14.22 10.73
N PRO A 124 2.32 -15.42 10.34
CA PRO A 124 2.27 -15.85 8.94
C PRO A 124 1.77 -14.75 8.03
N LEU A 125 2.53 -14.45 6.98
CA LEU A 125 2.29 -13.30 6.10
C LEU A 125 2.17 -13.74 4.64
N LEU A 126 1.03 -13.43 4.01
CA LEU A 126 0.87 -13.53 2.56
C LEU A 126 0.88 -12.13 1.94
N ILE A 127 1.72 -11.95 0.92
CA ILE A 127 1.83 -10.72 0.15
C ILE A 127 1.42 -11.03 -1.28
N ASN A 128 0.43 -10.28 -1.80
CA ASN A 128 -0.05 -10.44 -3.16
C ASN A 128 0.17 -9.16 -3.95
N TYR A 129 0.70 -9.27 -5.18
CA TYR A 129 0.82 -8.15 -6.11
C TYR A 129 0.39 -8.56 -7.53
N GLY A 130 -0.32 -7.67 -8.20
CA GLY A 130 -0.47 -7.72 -9.65
C GLY A 130 0.77 -7.12 -10.32
N VAL A 131 1.40 -7.83 -11.26
CA VAL A 131 2.62 -7.33 -11.95
C VAL A 131 2.33 -6.18 -12.91
N LYS A 132 1.07 -5.98 -13.30
CA LYS A 132 0.58 -4.87 -14.10
C LYS A 132 0.11 -3.66 -13.27
N ASP A 133 0.30 -3.72 -11.95
CA ASP A 133 -0.04 -2.61 -11.06
C ASP A 133 0.83 -1.39 -11.37
N THR A 134 0.22 -0.33 -11.87
CA THR A 134 0.89 0.93 -12.21
C THR A 134 0.93 1.92 -11.03
N ALA A 135 0.22 1.62 -9.96
CA ALA A 135 0.11 2.48 -8.80
C ALA A 135 1.08 2.11 -7.68
N MET A 136 1.46 0.82 -7.55
CA MET A 136 2.32 0.33 -6.47
C MET A 136 3.75 0.05 -6.94
N PRO A 137 4.75 0.22 -6.05
CA PRO A 137 6.14 -0.17 -6.32
C PRO A 137 6.31 -1.67 -6.06
N VAL A 138 5.74 -2.52 -6.92
CA VAL A 138 5.53 -3.96 -6.72
C VAL A 138 6.78 -4.67 -6.20
N GLU A 139 7.89 -4.57 -6.92
CA GLU A 139 9.13 -5.25 -6.55
C GLU A 139 9.79 -4.67 -5.30
N GLN A 140 9.84 -3.34 -5.20
CA GLN A 140 10.36 -2.65 -4.03
C GLN A 140 9.50 -2.95 -2.81
N GLY A 141 8.19 -2.99 -2.98
CA GLY A 141 7.22 -3.28 -1.93
C GLY A 141 7.41 -4.66 -1.34
N ALA A 142 7.48 -5.66 -2.20
CA ALA A 142 7.73 -7.04 -1.79
C ALA A 142 9.04 -7.17 -0.99
N ARG A 143 10.14 -6.60 -1.51
CA ARG A 143 11.45 -6.65 -0.82
C ARG A 143 11.42 -5.95 0.55
N LEU A 144 10.75 -4.80 0.66
CA LEU A 144 10.67 -4.07 1.93
C LEU A 144 9.84 -4.81 2.97
N LEU A 145 8.74 -5.46 2.58
CA LEU A 145 7.91 -6.26 3.49
C LEU A 145 8.62 -7.53 3.95
N ILE A 146 9.21 -8.29 3.03
CA ILE A 146 9.99 -9.49 3.36
C ILE A 146 11.16 -9.15 4.30
N LYS A 147 11.91 -8.08 3.98
CA LYS A 147 12.99 -7.62 4.85
C LYS A 147 12.50 -7.25 6.25
N ALA A 148 11.39 -6.54 6.35
CA ALA A 148 10.84 -6.11 7.64
C ALA A 148 10.35 -7.31 8.47
N ALA A 149 9.65 -8.26 7.86
CA ALA A 149 9.19 -9.48 8.49
C ALA A 149 10.38 -10.33 9.00
N ASN A 150 11.41 -10.54 8.17
CA ASN A 150 12.62 -11.27 8.56
C ASN A 150 13.36 -10.57 9.72
N GLN A 151 13.43 -9.24 9.72
CA GLN A 151 14.02 -8.47 10.83
C GLN A 151 13.21 -8.59 12.13
N ALA A 152 11.91 -8.86 12.02
CA ALA A 152 11.02 -9.16 13.15
C ALA A 152 11.07 -10.64 13.59
N GLY A 153 11.91 -11.47 12.96
CA GLY A 153 12.02 -12.90 13.23
C GLY A 153 10.96 -13.76 12.51
N ASN A 154 10.13 -13.17 11.66
CA ASN A 154 9.14 -13.91 10.90
C ASN A 154 9.75 -14.48 9.61
N THR A 155 9.89 -15.79 9.56
CA THR A 155 10.34 -16.56 8.37
C THR A 155 9.17 -17.15 7.58
N ASN A 156 7.94 -17.06 8.10
CA ASN A 156 6.74 -17.56 7.44
C ASN A 156 6.12 -16.46 6.56
N VAL A 157 6.80 -16.15 5.45
CA VAL A 157 6.39 -15.11 4.49
C VAL A 157 6.21 -15.74 3.11
N THR A 158 5.02 -15.60 2.56
CA THR A 158 4.68 -16.06 1.22
C THR A 158 4.42 -14.85 0.32
N LEU A 159 4.98 -14.86 -0.88
CA LEU A 159 4.79 -13.81 -1.90
C LEU A 159 4.21 -14.43 -3.16
N ARG A 160 3.17 -13.81 -3.70
CA ARG A 160 2.53 -14.20 -4.97
C ARG A 160 2.45 -13.02 -5.91
N TYR A 161 2.86 -13.25 -7.14
CA TYR A 161 2.74 -12.31 -8.25
C TYR A 161 1.75 -12.84 -9.27
N TYR A 162 0.79 -12.02 -9.65
CA TYR A 162 -0.27 -12.36 -10.58
C TYR A 162 -0.19 -11.51 -11.85
N ASP A 163 -0.53 -12.09 -13.00
CA ASP A 163 -0.64 -11.34 -14.27
C ASP A 163 -1.90 -10.46 -14.27
N ALA A 164 -1.95 -9.51 -13.35
CA ALA A 164 -3.11 -8.72 -13.01
C ALA A 164 -2.75 -7.26 -12.67
N ASN A 165 -3.77 -6.41 -12.62
CA ASN A 165 -3.66 -5.00 -12.22
C ASN A 165 -3.67 -4.83 -10.69
N HIS A 166 -3.81 -3.57 -10.23
CA HIS A 166 -3.86 -3.21 -8.81
C HIS A 166 -4.92 -3.95 -7.98
N GLN A 167 -6.06 -4.28 -8.56
CA GLN A 167 -7.15 -5.00 -7.90
C GLN A 167 -7.11 -6.52 -8.14
N LEU A 168 -5.98 -7.04 -8.59
CA LEU A 168 -5.80 -8.44 -9.02
C LEU A 168 -6.84 -8.86 -10.08
N ARG A 169 -7.17 -7.94 -10.99
CA ARG A 169 -8.06 -8.18 -12.12
C ARG A 169 -7.29 -8.22 -13.43
N THR A 170 -7.75 -9.07 -14.34
CA THR A 170 -7.17 -9.28 -15.67
C THR A 170 -7.89 -8.46 -16.74
N GLY A 171 -7.24 -8.28 -17.90
CA GLY A 171 -7.85 -7.59 -19.06
C GLY A 171 -7.49 -6.12 -19.19
N SER A 172 -7.00 -5.46 -18.13
CA SER A 172 -6.50 -4.08 -18.19
C SER A 172 -5.48 -3.80 -17.09
N ASN A 173 -4.49 -2.96 -17.38
CA ASN A 173 -3.56 -2.45 -16.36
C ASN A 173 -4.22 -1.39 -15.45
N GLN A 174 -5.30 -0.79 -15.91
CA GLN A 174 -6.06 0.20 -15.16
C GLN A 174 -7.18 -0.47 -14.36
N THR A 175 -7.54 0.15 -13.25
CA THR A 175 -8.69 -0.24 -12.46
C THR A 175 -9.98 0.19 -13.17
N VAL A 176 -10.61 -0.76 -13.87
CA VAL A 176 -11.88 -0.55 -14.59
C VAL A 176 -12.93 -1.47 -13.98
N PRO A 177 -14.17 -0.98 -13.73
CA PRO A 177 -15.25 -1.83 -13.24
C PRO A 177 -15.56 -3.00 -14.17
N GLY A 178 -15.93 -4.14 -13.58
CA GLY A 178 -16.37 -5.33 -14.36
C GLY A 178 -15.27 -6.23 -14.89
N LEU A 179 -14.00 -5.91 -14.69
CA LEU A 179 -12.91 -6.82 -15.05
C LEU A 179 -12.94 -8.09 -14.21
N PRO A 180 -12.66 -9.27 -14.80
CA PRO A 180 -12.61 -10.53 -14.06
C PRO A 180 -11.42 -10.55 -13.09
N LEU A 181 -11.62 -11.22 -11.95
CA LEU A 181 -10.53 -11.51 -11.02
C LEU A 181 -9.54 -12.47 -11.69
N GLU A 182 -8.28 -12.40 -11.29
CA GLU A 182 -7.25 -13.33 -11.74
C GLU A 182 -7.67 -14.77 -11.36
N PRO A 183 -7.66 -15.74 -12.28
CA PRO A 183 -8.30 -17.03 -12.07
C PRO A 183 -7.77 -17.87 -10.90
N HIS A 184 -6.48 -17.75 -10.57
CA HIS A 184 -5.84 -18.54 -9.51
C HIS A 184 -5.90 -17.85 -8.14
N TYR A 185 -6.19 -16.54 -8.10
CA TYR A 185 -6.05 -15.75 -6.87
C TYR A 185 -6.88 -16.27 -5.71
N THR A 186 -8.15 -16.60 -5.94
CA THR A 186 -9.05 -17.09 -4.89
C THR A 186 -8.61 -18.45 -4.38
N HIS A 187 -8.20 -19.34 -5.27
CA HIS A 187 -7.71 -20.66 -4.92
C HIS A 187 -6.42 -20.61 -4.11
N ASP A 188 -5.45 -19.82 -4.57
CA ASP A 188 -4.18 -19.62 -3.85
C ASP A 188 -4.39 -19.04 -2.44
N LEU A 189 -5.39 -18.14 -2.32
CA LEU A 189 -5.76 -17.54 -1.05
C LEU A 189 -6.35 -18.57 -0.09
N GLU A 190 -7.29 -19.38 -0.56
CA GLU A 190 -7.95 -20.45 0.22
C GLU A 190 -6.92 -21.51 0.66
N ASP A 191 -6.08 -21.97 -0.26
CA ASP A 191 -5.03 -22.96 0.03
C ASP A 191 -4.06 -22.42 1.09
N TRP A 192 -3.62 -21.18 0.95
CA TRP A 192 -2.69 -20.58 1.91
C TRP A 192 -3.33 -20.45 3.30
N ILE A 193 -4.59 -19.97 3.40
CA ILE A 193 -5.30 -19.87 4.68
C ILE A 193 -5.43 -21.26 5.32
N ASN A 194 -5.83 -22.26 4.56
CA ASN A 194 -5.98 -23.62 5.06
C ASN A 194 -4.66 -24.17 5.65
N VAL A 195 -3.54 -23.92 4.99
CA VAL A 195 -2.23 -24.37 5.48
C VAL A 195 -1.82 -23.66 6.76
N VAL A 196 -1.97 -22.34 6.85
CA VAL A 196 -1.52 -21.61 8.04
C VAL A 196 -2.42 -21.84 9.24
N THR A 197 -3.70 -22.13 9.03
CA THR A 197 -4.64 -22.45 10.11
C THR A 197 -4.58 -23.91 10.55
N SER A 198 -4.17 -24.85 9.65
CA SER A 198 -3.95 -26.25 10.02
C SER A 198 -2.69 -26.49 10.84
N GLY A 199 -1.87 -25.47 11.07
CA GLY A 199 -0.63 -25.57 11.81
C GLY A 199 0.55 -26.20 11.04
N THR A 200 0.39 -26.46 9.74
CA THR A 200 1.47 -27.01 8.90
C THR A 200 2.61 -26.04 8.64
N GLY A 201 2.43 -24.76 8.88
CA GLY A 201 3.45 -23.72 8.78
C GLY A 201 4.18 -23.66 7.43
N ALA A 202 5.16 -22.76 7.30
CA ALA A 202 5.93 -22.61 6.07
C ALA A 202 6.74 -23.86 5.70
N ASN A 203 7.18 -24.64 6.68
CA ASN A 203 8.00 -25.86 6.47
C ASN A 203 7.19 -27.04 5.90
N GLY A 204 5.87 -27.02 6.05
CA GLY A 204 4.98 -28.03 5.49
C GLY A 204 4.36 -27.64 4.14
N TRP A 205 4.61 -26.45 3.68
CA TRP A 205 4.09 -25.95 2.41
C TRP A 205 4.97 -26.40 1.24
N ALA A 206 4.42 -27.23 0.35
CA ALA A 206 5.13 -27.72 -0.84
C ALA A 206 5.33 -26.64 -1.93
N THR A 207 4.66 -25.47 -1.79
CA THR A 207 4.72 -24.39 -2.77
C THR A 207 5.87 -23.42 -2.46
N PRO A 208 6.62 -22.93 -3.46
CA PRO A 208 7.68 -21.95 -3.22
C PRO A 208 7.19 -20.73 -2.44
N MET A 209 8.02 -20.18 -1.56
CA MET A 209 7.69 -18.97 -0.82
C MET A 209 7.46 -17.75 -1.73
N ILE A 210 8.16 -17.71 -2.87
CA ILE A 210 7.97 -16.68 -3.91
C ILE A 210 7.57 -17.40 -5.18
N ALA A 211 6.40 -17.09 -5.72
CA ALA A 211 5.89 -17.71 -6.94
C ALA A 211 5.01 -16.75 -7.76
N GLY A 212 4.72 -17.16 -8.99
CA GLY A 212 3.86 -16.47 -9.93
C GLY A 212 4.60 -15.77 -11.05
N THR A 213 3.95 -14.80 -11.65
CA THR A 213 4.45 -14.06 -12.82
C THR A 213 5.61 -13.14 -12.45
N GLN A 214 6.68 -13.14 -13.24
CA GLN A 214 7.82 -12.25 -13.02
C GLN A 214 7.39 -10.77 -13.14
N PRO A 215 7.63 -9.92 -12.13
CA PRO A 215 7.29 -8.51 -12.22
C PRO A 215 8.20 -7.77 -13.19
N ASN A 216 7.59 -6.92 -14.05
CA ASN A 216 8.30 -6.09 -15.02
C ASN A 216 8.57 -4.67 -14.53
N GLN A 217 8.18 -4.32 -13.33
CA GLN A 217 8.40 -2.99 -12.79
C GLN A 217 9.87 -2.78 -12.46
N THR A 218 10.54 -2.00 -13.31
CA THR A 218 11.92 -1.57 -13.13
C THR A 218 12.02 -0.22 -12.41
N VAL A 219 10.91 0.51 -12.30
CA VAL A 219 10.86 1.86 -11.72
C VAL A 219 10.49 1.78 -10.25
N ALA A 220 11.47 2.00 -9.40
CA ALA A 220 11.21 2.17 -7.96
C ALA A 220 10.45 3.48 -7.70
N ALA A 221 9.64 3.51 -6.62
CA ALA A 221 9.01 4.75 -6.18
C ALA A 221 10.09 5.82 -5.88
N PRO A 222 9.88 7.08 -6.28
CA PRO A 222 10.83 8.16 -6.02
C PRO A 222 11.07 8.32 -4.52
N LEU A 223 12.26 8.77 -4.17
CA LEU A 223 12.61 9.09 -2.77
C LEU A 223 11.72 10.23 -2.27
N LYS A 224 11.28 10.13 -1.02
CA LYS A 224 10.56 11.21 -0.34
C LYS A 224 11.48 12.42 -0.21
N THR A 225 11.06 13.57 -0.73
CA THR A 225 11.72 14.84 -0.49
C THR A 225 11.00 15.58 0.62
N PRO A 226 11.63 15.86 1.78
CA PRO A 226 11.00 16.64 2.83
C PRO A 226 10.56 18.01 2.30
N PRO A 227 9.37 18.49 2.67
CA PRO A 227 8.95 19.83 2.29
C PRO A 227 9.82 20.86 3.00
N ALA A 228 10.39 21.80 2.24
CA ALA A 228 11.04 22.99 2.77
C ALA A 228 10.07 24.18 2.72
N LEU A 229 10.35 25.25 3.50
CA LEU A 229 9.50 26.45 3.53
C LEU A 229 9.24 26.99 2.12
N VAL A 230 10.30 27.11 1.31
CA VAL A 230 10.23 27.57 -0.10
C VAL A 230 9.44 26.63 -1.01
N LYS A 231 9.21 25.39 -0.60
CA LYS A 231 8.42 24.37 -1.32
C LYS A 231 7.01 24.22 -0.74
N SER A 232 6.63 25.05 0.24
CA SER A 232 5.29 25.00 0.79
C SER A 232 4.30 25.58 -0.21
N MET A 233 3.12 24.97 -0.33
CA MET A 233 2.06 25.44 -1.20
C MET A 233 1.69 26.90 -0.89
N GLY A 234 1.67 27.29 0.40
CA GLY A 234 1.37 28.66 0.82
C GLY A 234 2.37 29.69 0.29
N VAL A 235 3.66 29.38 0.30
CA VAL A 235 4.70 30.28 -0.25
C VAL A 235 4.57 30.39 -1.76
N ILE A 236 4.29 29.30 -2.45
CA ILE A 236 4.10 29.31 -3.92
C ILE A 236 2.89 30.13 -4.32
N VAL A 237 1.74 29.89 -3.66
CA VAL A 237 0.49 30.65 -3.93
C VAL A 237 0.70 32.13 -3.62
N GLY A 238 1.37 32.44 -2.49
CA GLY A 238 1.72 33.82 -2.13
C GLY A 238 2.61 34.49 -3.17
N ALA A 239 3.64 33.80 -3.64
CA ALA A 239 4.53 34.33 -4.69
C ALA A 239 3.76 34.57 -6.01
N ILE A 240 2.89 33.66 -6.43
CA ILE A 240 2.05 33.84 -7.61
C ILE A 240 1.13 35.08 -7.45
N ALA A 241 0.49 35.20 -6.29
CA ALA A 241 -0.38 36.33 -6.00
C ALA A 241 0.37 37.70 -6.06
N VAL A 242 1.58 37.76 -5.49
CA VAL A 242 2.44 38.93 -5.57
C VAL A 242 2.83 39.23 -7.02
N CYS A 243 3.23 38.24 -7.81
CA CYS A 243 3.56 38.43 -9.23
C CYS A 243 2.37 38.97 -10.02
N LEU A 244 1.15 38.45 -9.80
CA LEU A 244 -0.08 38.92 -10.46
C LEU A 244 -0.41 40.37 -10.06
N LEU A 245 -0.27 40.69 -8.76
CA LEU A 245 -0.50 42.08 -8.29
C LEU A 245 0.50 43.04 -8.91
N CYS A 246 1.80 42.69 -8.95
CA CYS A 246 2.82 43.52 -9.61
C CYS A 246 2.51 43.70 -11.11
N ALA A 247 2.08 42.68 -11.80
CA ALA A 247 1.70 42.79 -13.21
C ALA A 247 0.51 43.72 -13.41
N LEU A 248 -0.51 43.65 -12.56
CA LEU A 248 -1.66 44.55 -12.60
C LEU A 248 -1.31 46.01 -12.31
N LEU A 249 -0.37 46.23 -11.39
CA LEU A 249 0.09 47.62 -11.06
C LEU A 249 1.03 48.22 -12.14
N ALA A 250 1.59 47.39 -12.99
CA ALA A 250 2.47 47.81 -14.08
C ALA A 250 1.71 48.08 -15.41
N MET A 251 0.42 47.76 -15.44
CA MET A 251 -0.48 48.08 -16.57
C MET A 251 -1.20 49.43 -16.40
#